data_1418a84a6e58e149aaeba5656971b15f
#
_entry.id   1418a84a6e58e149aaeba5656971b15f
#
_cell.length_a   1.000
_cell.length_b   1.000
_cell.length_c   1.000
_cell.angle_alpha   90.00
_cell.angle_beta   90.00
_cell.angle_gamma   90.00
#
_symmetry.space_group_name_H-M   'P 1'
#
loop_
_entity.id
_entity.type
_entity.pdbx_description
1 polymer ?
#
loop_
_entity_poly.entity_id
_entity_poly.type
_entity_poly.pdbx_seq_one_letter_code
_entity_poly.pdbx_strand_id
1 'polypeptide(L)'
;MSSPLDDKKNDLIASAGKSILGVVPFAGPLLAEIVDHLVPDQRVDRLTAYVKELESRLSSAEETIVRASLNKPEGLALAEDGYIAASRAVTRDRASYIASVVANGLSVEEMSESRQRYLLNLLSELNDEEVLWLRFFFNPVIDGDHEFRNKHEKIFEPARAYIGAPESEIEKASIQESYKEHLERLGLVESKIQFDRKTGVPEFDKFSGKPRTSYTDITHLGRMLLREIGMIEAEPANK
;
A
#
# COMPACT_ATOMS: atom_id res chain seq x y z
N MET A 1 -34.14 6.23 26.23
CA MET A 1 -34.04 7.27 25.17
C MET A 1 -32.68 7.07 24.52
N SER A 2 -32.65 6.46 23.32
CA SER A 2 -31.42 6.30 22.53
C SER A 2 -30.94 7.68 22.11
N SER A 3 -29.62 7.88 22.13
CA SER A 3 -29.00 9.13 21.69
C SER A 3 -29.17 9.28 20.17
N PRO A 4 -29.36 10.51 19.61
CA PRO A 4 -29.37 10.74 18.17
C PRO A 4 -28.09 10.29 17.43
N LEU A 5 -27.02 10.02 18.17
CA LEU A 5 -25.75 9.46 17.70
C LEU A 5 -25.85 7.94 17.50
N ASP A 6 -26.61 7.22 18.35
CA ASP A 6 -26.83 5.78 18.21
C ASP A 6 -27.72 5.46 17.00
N ASP A 7 -28.71 6.31 16.69
CA ASP A 7 -29.55 6.16 15.51
C ASP A 7 -28.76 6.39 14.21
N LYS A 8 -27.86 7.39 14.19
CA LYS A 8 -26.94 7.59 13.02
C LYS A 8 -25.95 6.46 12.83
N LYS A 9 -25.43 5.88 13.91
CA LYS A 9 -24.57 4.69 13.84
C LYS A 9 -25.30 3.50 13.24
N ASN A 10 -26.48 3.22 13.78
CA ASN A 10 -27.31 2.12 13.30
C ASN A 10 -27.75 2.30 11.83
N ASP A 11 -28.03 3.52 11.39
CA ASP A 11 -28.35 3.83 10.00
C ASP A 11 -27.14 3.72 9.08
N LEU A 12 -25.93 4.09 9.52
CA LEU A 12 -24.70 3.95 8.73
C LEU A 12 -24.26 2.49 8.64
N ILE A 13 -24.32 1.75 9.75
CA ILE A 13 -24.05 0.31 9.80
C ILE A 13 -25.09 -0.44 8.94
N ALA A 14 -26.37 -0.07 9.03
CA ALA A 14 -27.42 -0.66 8.22
C ALA A 14 -27.28 -0.29 6.72
N SER A 15 -26.78 0.90 6.39
CA SER A 15 -26.57 1.33 5.00
C SER A 15 -25.31 0.73 4.40
N ALA A 16 -24.20 0.68 5.15
CA ALA A 16 -22.99 -0.03 4.75
C ALA A 16 -23.24 -1.55 4.67
N GLY A 17 -23.96 -2.12 5.65
CA GLY A 17 -24.37 -3.51 5.64
C GLY A 17 -25.32 -3.86 4.49
N LYS A 18 -26.27 -2.97 4.13
CA LYS A 18 -27.19 -3.17 2.99
C LYS A 18 -26.48 -3.05 1.66
N SER A 19 -25.48 -2.19 1.52
CA SER A 19 -24.67 -2.04 0.32
C SER A 19 -23.85 -3.31 0.07
N ILE A 20 -23.22 -3.85 1.13
CA ILE A 20 -22.46 -5.11 1.08
C ILE A 20 -23.38 -6.32 0.90
N LEU A 21 -24.56 -6.33 1.53
CA LEU A 21 -25.55 -7.40 1.40
C LEU A 21 -26.13 -7.55 -0.02
N GLY A 22 -26.05 -6.49 -0.85
CA GLY A 22 -26.51 -6.52 -2.23
C GLY A 22 -25.56 -7.23 -3.20
N VAL A 23 -24.25 -7.21 -2.92
CA VAL A 23 -23.22 -7.73 -3.83
C VAL A 23 -22.52 -8.96 -3.25
N VAL A 24 -22.32 -9.01 -1.94
CA VAL A 24 -21.72 -10.15 -1.22
C VAL A 24 -22.60 -10.47 -0.01
N PRO A 25 -23.68 -11.25 -0.18
CA PRO A 25 -24.74 -11.40 0.84
C PRO A 25 -24.31 -11.95 2.19
N PHE A 26 -23.10 -12.49 2.31
CA PHE A 26 -22.54 -13.11 3.53
C PHE A 26 -21.39 -12.32 4.15
N ALA A 27 -20.79 -11.35 3.45
CA ALA A 27 -19.76 -10.48 4.04
C ALA A 27 -20.38 -9.44 4.98
N GLY A 28 -21.62 -9.05 4.77
CA GLY A 28 -22.32 -8.07 5.58
C GLY A 28 -22.44 -8.41 7.06
N PRO A 29 -22.89 -9.60 7.46
CA PRO A 29 -22.96 -9.99 8.88
C PRO A 29 -21.59 -10.04 9.56
N LEU A 30 -20.58 -10.56 8.87
CA LEU A 30 -19.22 -10.63 9.38
C LEU A 30 -18.60 -9.25 9.58
N LEU A 31 -18.77 -8.37 8.59
CA LEU A 31 -18.30 -6.99 8.66
C LEU A 31 -19.07 -6.21 9.75
N ALA A 32 -20.35 -6.46 9.94
CA ALA A 32 -21.13 -5.84 11.00
C ALA A 32 -20.63 -6.25 12.39
N GLU A 33 -20.27 -7.52 12.59
CA GLU A 33 -19.75 -8.02 13.86
C GLU A 33 -18.36 -7.42 14.17
N ILE A 34 -17.50 -7.25 13.17
CA ILE A 34 -16.19 -6.61 13.29
C ILE A 34 -16.35 -5.11 13.61
N VAL A 35 -17.32 -4.42 12.98
CA VAL A 35 -17.60 -2.98 13.20
C VAL A 35 -18.06 -2.72 14.63
N ASP A 36 -18.95 -3.54 15.16
CA ASP A 36 -19.54 -3.33 16.50
C ASP A 36 -18.50 -3.42 17.64
N HIS A 37 -17.43 -4.19 17.43
CA HIS A 37 -16.45 -4.45 18.49
C HIS A 37 -15.17 -3.58 18.43
N LEU A 38 -14.87 -2.93 17.29
CA LEU A 38 -13.52 -2.37 17.06
C LEU A 38 -13.47 -0.86 16.74
N VAL A 39 -14.60 -0.14 16.55
CA VAL A 39 -14.53 1.18 15.93
C VAL A 39 -15.03 2.35 16.77
N PRO A 40 -14.15 3.30 17.15
CA PRO A 40 -14.56 4.63 17.62
C PRO A 40 -15.15 5.47 16.46
N ASP A 41 -16.13 6.33 16.77
CA ASP A 41 -16.94 7.12 15.84
C ASP A 41 -16.19 7.88 14.73
N GLN A 42 -14.96 8.30 14.97
CA GLN A 42 -14.14 9.05 14.01
C GLN A 42 -13.57 8.23 12.85
N ARG A 43 -13.74 6.92 12.84
CA ARG A 43 -13.18 6.01 11.81
C ARG A 43 -14.23 5.49 10.83
N VAL A 44 -15.51 5.76 11.07
CA VAL A 44 -16.61 5.24 10.28
C VAL A 44 -16.52 5.67 8.82
N ASP A 45 -16.15 6.94 8.55
CA ASP A 45 -16.04 7.44 7.18
C ASP A 45 -14.91 6.75 6.39
N ARG A 46 -13.79 6.45 7.05
CA ARG A 46 -12.64 5.75 6.44
C ARG A 46 -13.01 4.32 6.09
N LEU A 47 -13.68 3.63 7.00
CA LEU A 47 -14.13 2.27 6.80
C LEU A 47 -15.21 2.18 5.72
N THR A 48 -16.12 3.17 5.68
CA THR A 48 -17.12 3.25 4.60
C THR A 48 -16.47 3.38 3.23
N ALA A 49 -15.42 4.20 3.11
CA ALA A 49 -14.68 4.35 1.85
C ALA A 49 -13.96 3.04 1.47
N TYR A 50 -13.32 2.38 2.42
CA TYR A 50 -12.66 1.08 2.21
C TYR A 50 -13.64 0.00 1.78
N VAL A 51 -14.78 -0.12 2.48
CA VAL A 51 -15.80 -1.14 2.17
C VAL A 51 -16.34 -0.95 0.77
N LYS A 52 -16.66 0.29 0.35
CA LYS A 52 -17.12 0.58 -1.01
C LYS A 52 -16.08 0.22 -2.07
N GLU A 53 -14.82 0.50 -1.79
CA GLU A 53 -13.72 0.17 -2.70
C GLU A 53 -13.53 -1.34 -2.80
N LEU A 54 -13.57 -2.05 -1.67
CA LEU A 54 -13.49 -3.51 -1.62
C LEU A 54 -14.67 -4.15 -2.37
N GLU A 55 -15.89 -3.68 -2.12
CA GLU A 55 -17.12 -4.12 -2.82
C GLU A 55 -16.98 -3.96 -4.34
N SER A 56 -16.54 -2.78 -4.79
CA SER A 56 -16.32 -2.51 -6.21
C SER A 56 -15.34 -3.49 -6.84
N ARG A 57 -14.25 -3.82 -6.16
CA ARG A 57 -13.23 -4.77 -6.65
C ARG A 57 -13.72 -6.21 -6.65
N LEU A 58 -14.46 -6.61 -5.62
CA LEU A 58 -15.02 -7.96 -5.52
C LEU A 58 -16.21 -8.19 -6.46
N SER A 59 -16.86 -7.12 -6.98
CA SER A 59 -18.00 -7.24 -7.89
C SER A 59 -17.70 -7.97 -9.20
N SER A 60 -16.44 -7.99 -9.62
CA SER A 60 -15.97 -8.72 -10.81
C SER A 60 -15.45 -10.13 -10.51
N ALA A 61 -15.36 -10.51 -9.23
CA ALA A 61 -14.89 -11.83 -8.81
C ALA A 61 -16.04 -12.85 -8.78
N GLU A 62 -15.71 -14.13 -8.96
CA GLU A 62 -16.70 -15.19 -8.76
C GLU A 62 -17.10 -15.30 -7.29
N GLU A 63 -18.39 -15.16 -7.02
CA GLU A 63 -18.94 -15.22 -5.67
C GLU A 63 -18.58 -16.53 -4.95
N THR A 64 -18.53 -17.66 -5.66
CA THR A 64 -18.17 -18.96 -5.12
C THR A 64 -16.75 -19.00 -4.58
N ILE A 65 -15.80 -18.36 -5.27
CA ILE A 65 -14.39 -18.28 -4.86
C ILE A 65 -14.26 -17.42 -3.61
N VAL A 66 -14.87 -16.23 -3.63
CA VAL A 66 -14.84 -15.31 -2.48
C VAL A 66 -15.44 -15.97 -1.23
N ARG A 67 -16.58 -16.65 -1.39
CA ARG A 67 -17.22 -17.42 -0.30
C ARG A 67 -16.31 -18.51 0.24
N ALA A 68 -15.71 -19.30 -0.65
CA ALA A 68 -14.80 -20.38 -0.27
C ALA A 68 -13.58 -19.83 0.49
N SER A 69 -13.02 -18.69 0.05
CA SER A 69 -11.92 -18.03 0.73
C SER A 69 -12.31 -17.54 2.13
N LEU A 70 -13.44 -16.84 2.28
CA LEU A 70 -13.92 -16.34 3.58
C LEU A 70 -14.32 -17.46 4.57
N ASN A 71 -14.63 -18.65 4.09
CA ASN A 71 -14.88 -19.81 4.94
C ASN A 71 -13.59 -20.47 5.47
N LYS A 72 -12.41 -20.07 4.95
CA LYS A 72 -11.12 -20.51 5.47
C LYS A 72 -10.63 -19.52 6.54
N PRO A 73 -9.95 -20.01 7.62
CA PRO A 73 -9.39 -19.15 8.64
C PRO A 73 -8.44 -18.08 8.10
N GLU A 74 -7.66 -18.42 7.07
CA GLU A 74 -6.68 -17.52 6.44
C GLU A 74 -7.34 -16.38 5.67
N GLY A 75 -8.39 -16.66 4.91
CA GLY A 75 -9.15 -15.65 4.17
C GLY A 75 -9.91 -14.72 5.11
N LEU A 76 -10.50 -15.28 6.18
CA LEU A 76 -11.12 -14.47 7.24
C LEU A 76 -10.09 -13.56 7.90
N ALA A 77 -8.93 -14.09 8.29
CA ALA A 77 -7.86 -13.30 8.89
C ALA A 77 -7.33 -12.19 7.95
N LEU A 78 -7.25 -12.44 6.63
CA LEU A 78 -6.89 -11.41 5.66
C LEU A 78 -7.95 -10.28 5.62
N ALA A 79 -9.22 -10.61 5.65
CA ALA A 79 -10.31 -9.61 5.68
C ALA A 79 -10.28 -8.78 6.97
N GLU A 80 -10.02 -9.40 8.12
CA GLU A 80 -9.86 -8.72 9.41
C GLU A 80 -8.65 -7.79 9.42
N ASP A 81 -7.48 -8.26 8.96
CA ASP A 81 -6.25 -7.45 8.87
C ASP A 81 -6.47 -6.25 7.94
N GLY A 82 -7.13 -6.45 6.80
CA GLY A 82 -7.50 -5.37 5.87
C GLY A 82 -8.40 -4.32 6.52
N TYR A 83 -9.40 -4.75 7.27
CA TYR A 83 -10.29 -3.87 8.00
C TYR A 83 -9.55 -3.04 9.07
N ILE A 84 -8.68 -3.68 9.85
CA ILE A 84 -7.86 -3.01 10.86
C ILE A 84 -6.93 -1.98 10.20
N ALA A 85 -6.26 -2.35 9.11
CA ALA A 85 -5.39 -1.45 8.35
C ALA A 85 -6.17 -0.25 7.80
N ALA A 86 -7.35 -0.48 7.20
CA ALA A 86 -8.21 0.57 6.65
C ALA A 86 -8.74 1.53 7.72
N SER A 87 -9.01 1.06 8.93
CA SER A 87 -9.44 1.91 10.04
C SER A 87 -8.38 2.98 10.41
N ARG A 88 -7.12 2.74 10.07
CA ARG A 88 -5.97 3.62 10.31
C ARG A 88 -5.58 4.42 9.07
N ALA A 89 -6.13 4.11 7.90
CA ALA A 89 -5.84 4.81 6.66
C ALA A 89 -6.28 6.28 6.76
N VAL A 90 -5.37 7.21 6.47
CA VAL A 90 -5.65 8.65 6.52
C VAL A 90 -6.14 9.14 5.15
N THR A 91 -5.66 8.54 4.07
CA THR A 91 -5.97 8.94 2.70
C THR A 91 -6.89 7.93 2.02
N ARG A 92 -7.62 8.38 0.99
CA ARG A 92 -8.43 7.49 0.14
C ARG A 92 -7.55 6.52 -0.66
N ASP A 93 -6.39 6.99 -1.10
CA ASP A 93 -5.43 6.16 -1.83
C ASP A 93 -4.97 4.98 -0.96
N ARG A 94 -4.65 5.22 0.32
CA ARG A 94 -4.31 4.16 1.26
C ARG A 94 -5.44 3.15 1.43
N ALA A 95 -6.67 3.60 1.57
CA ALA A 95 -7.83 2.71 1.67
C ALA A 95 -8.01 1.87 0.40
N SER A 96 -7.80 2.47 -0.78
CA SER A 96 -7.84 1.79 -2.07
C SER A 96 -6.74 0.74 -2.22
N TYR A 97 -5.50 1.02 -1.78
CA TYR A 97 -4.39 0.07 -1.79
C TYR A 97 -4.69 -1.16 -0.92
N ILE A 98 -5.20 -0.94 0.29
CA ILE A 98 -5.59 -2.02 1.21
C ILE A 98 -6.70 -2.87 0.59
N ALA A 99 -7.74 -2.23 0.04
CA ALA A 99 -8.85 -2.91 -0.61
C ALA A 99 -8.38 -3.77 -1.80
N SER A 100 -7.38 -3.29 -2.57
CA SER A 100 -6.78 -4.04 -3.68
C SER A 100 -6.12 -5.32 -3.21
N VAL A 101 -5.26 -5.24 -2.20
CA VAL A 101 -4.55 -6.41 -1.64
C VAL A 101 -5.54 -7.45 -1.11
N VAL A 102 -6.55 -7.01 -0.36
CA VAL A 102 -7.57 -7.90 0.21
C VAL A 102 -8.43 -8.52 -0.89
N ALA A 103 -8.91 -7.72 -1.85
CA ALA A 103 -9.72 -8.23 -2.96
C ALA A 103 -8.96 -9.28 -3.77
N ASN A 104 -7.71 -9.02 -4.11
CA ASN A 104 -6.86 -9.96 -4.83
C ASN A 104 -6.68 -11.28 -4.07
N GLY A 105 -6.49 -11.22 -2.76
CA GLY A 105 -6.34 -12.41 -1.93
C GLY A 105 -7.62 -13.23 -1.77
N LEU A 106 -8.79 -12.58 -1.82
CA LEU A 106 -10.08 -13.26 -1.70
C LEU A 106 -10.62 -13.77 -3.04
N SER A 107 -10.12 -13.27 -4.18
CA SER A 107 -10.69 -13.52 -5.52
C SER A 107 -9.98 -14.61 -6.31
N VAL A 108 -8.86 -15.15 -5.84
CA VAL A 108 -8.04 -16.11 -6.59
C VAL A 108 -7.92 -17.42 -5.80
N GLU A 109 -8.36 -18.51 -6.41
CA GLU A 109 -8.46 -19.83 -5.78
C GLU A 109 -7.10 -20.41 -5.32
N GLU A 110 -6.03 -20.11 -6.05
CA GLU A 110 -4.68 -20.62 -5.80
C GLU A 110 -3.75 -19.60 -5.10
N MET A 111 -4.24 -18.40 -4.79
CA MET A 111 -3.42 -17.41 -4.10
C MET A 111 -3.25 -17.79 -2.63
N SER A 112 -2.01 -17.81 -2.19
CA SER A 112 -1.69 -17.96 -0.78
C SER A 112 -2.16 -16.73 -0.02
N GLU A 113 -3.20 -16.87 0.79
CA GLU A 113 -3.69 -15.84 1.70
C GLU A 113 -2.54 -15.34 2.61
N SER A 114 -1.61 -16.21 2.97
CA SER A 114 -0.38 -15.85 3.70
C SER A 114 0.49 -14.84 2.94
N ARG A 115 0.59 -14.96 1.60
CA ARG A 115 1.31 -13.98 0.78
C ARG A 115 0.63 -12.62 0.81
N GLN A 116 -0.69 -12.57 0.70
CA GLN A 116 -1.43 -11.31 0.73
C GLN A 116 -1.35 -10.64 2.09
N ARG A 117 -1.44 -11.40 3.18
CA ARG A 117 -1.21 -10.88 4.54
C ARG A 117 0.20 -10.33 4.71
N TYR A 118 1.20 -11.00 4.15
CA TYR A 118 2.58 -10.48 4.14
C TYR A 118 2.69 -9.14 3.38
N LEU A 119 2.09 -9.02 2.20
CA LEU A 119 2.09 -7.79 1.43
C LEU A 119 1.29 -6.67 2.12
N LEU A 120 0.19 -7.01 2.79
CA LEU A 120 -0.57 -6.06 3.60
C LEU A 120 0.26 -5.55 4.79
N ASN A 121 1.04 -6.41 5.44
CA ASN A 121 1.96 -6.02 6.50
C ASN A 121 3.06 -5.09 5.96
N LEU A 122 3.70 -5.43 4.85
CA LEU A 122 4.67 -4.54 4.19
C LEU A 122 4.06 -3.18 3.86
N LEU A 123 2.85 -3.16 3.30
CA LEU A 123 2.14 -1.91 3.04
C LEU A 123 1.91 -1.11 4.32
N SER A 124 1.63 -1.76 5.44
CA SER A 124 1.38 -1.09 6.73
C SER A 124 2.64 -0.44 7.33
N GLU A 125 3.83 -0.91 6.96
CA GLU A 125 5.10 -0.31 7.36
C GLU A 125 5.46 0.93 6.55
N LEU A 126 4.88 1.11 5.35
CA LEU A 126 5.14 2.24 4.49
C LEU A 126 4.17 3.41 4.77
N ASN A 127 4.68 4.63 4.76
CA ASN A 127 3.83 5.81 4.64
C ASN A 127 3.41 6.07 3.17
N ASP A 128 2.51 7.03 2.94
CA ASP A 128 1.98 7.28 1.59
C ASP A 128 3.04 7.84 0.63
N GLU A 129 3.99 8.64 1.12
CA GLU A 129 5.10 9.14 0.29
C GLU A 129 6.08 8.04 -0.08
N GLU A 130 6.37 7.11 0.82
CA GLU A 130 7.22 5.94 0.52
C GLU A 130 6.61 5.04 -0.56
N VAL A 131 5.28 4.89 -0.59
CA VAL A 131 4.61 4.19 -1.69
C VAL A 131 4.81 4.92 -3.02
N LEU A 132 4.74 6.26 -3.04
CA LEU A 132 5.04 7.06 -4.22
C LEU A 132 6.51 6.93 -4.64
N TRP A 133 7.45 6.95 -3.70
CA TRP A 133 8.86 6.72 -3.99
C TRP A 133 9.12 5.30 -4.52
N LEU A 134 8.46 4.28 -4.00
CA LEU A 134 8.54 2.93 -4.55
C LEU A 134 8.06 2.89 -6.00
N ARG A 135 6.95 3.58 -6.32
CA ARG A 135 6.44 3.70 -7.70
C ARG A 135 7.39 4.50 -8.61
N PHE A 136 8.08 5.51 -8.08
CA PHE A 136 9.12 6.24 -8.79
C PHE A 136 10.27 5.33 -9.21
N PHE A 137 10.75 4.44 -8.33
CA PHE A 137 11.81 3.48 -8.62
C PHE A 137 11.40 2.36 -9.59
N PHE A 138 10.12 2.18 -9.85
CA PHE A 138 9.64 1.25 -10.88
C PHE A 138 10.02 1.72 -12.30
N ASN A 139 9.98 3.01 -12.56
CA ASN A 139 10.37 3.59 -13.84
C ASN A 139 11.22 4.87 -13.63
N PRO A 140 12.49 4.72 -13.21
CA PRO A 140 13.34 5.85 -12.82
C PRO A 140 13.92 6.65 -13.98
N VAL A 141 13.67 6.25 -15.25
CA VAL A 141 14.20 6.93 -16.43
C VAL A 141 13.62 8.33 -16.59
N ILE A 142 14.43 9.25 -17.12
CA ILE A 142 14.08 10.69 -17.25
C ILE A 142 12.80 10.88 -18.07
N ASP A 143 12.63 10.11 -19.14
CA ASP A 143 11.47 10.18 -20.04
C ASP A 143 10.34 9.20 -19.65
N GLY A 144 10.42 8.55 -18.49
CA GLY A 144 9.43 7.59 -18.02
C GLY A 144 8.39 8.23 -17.12
N ASP A 145 7.11 7.87 -17.35
CA ASP A 145 5.99 8.17 -16.46
C ASP A 145 5.83 9.66 -16.09
N HIS A 146 5.88 10.53 -17.10
CA HIS A 146 5.78 11.99 -16.93
C HIS A 146 4.53 12.43 -16.17
N GLU A 147 3.38 11.79 -16.45
CA GLU A 147 2.13 12.15 -15.79
C GLU A 147 2.19 11.93 -14.29
N PHE A 148 2.68 10.77 -13.86
CA PHE A 148 2.86 10.45 -12.45
C PHE A 148 3.87 11.39 -11.77
N ARG A 149 5.00 11.65 -12.42
CA ARG A 149 6.05 12.54 -11.87
C ARG A 149 5.58 13.98 -11.74
N ASN A 150 4.90 14.51 -12.75
CA ASN A 150 4.36 15.87 -12.72
C ASN A 150 3.29 16.02 -11.63
N LYS A 151 2.43 15.01 -11.47
CA LYS A 151 1.42 15.00 -10.41
C LYS A 151 2.05 15.07 -9.00
N HIS A 152 3.24 14.49 -8.83
CA HIS A 152 3.93 14.39 -7.54
C HIS A 152 5.27 15.14 -7.51
N GLU A 153 5.46 16.14 -8.39
CA GLU A 153 6.71 16.88 -8.56
C GLU A 153 7.32 17.36 -7.25
N LYS A 154 6.51 17.94 -6.36
CA LYS A 154 6.97 18.47 -5.06
C LYS A 154 7.58 17.40 -4.15
N ILE A 155 7.09 16.15 -4.23
CA ILE A 155 7.58 15.01 -3.45
C ILE A 155 8.92 14.54 -4.01
N PHE A 156 9.05 14.50 -5.35
CA PHE A 156 10.23 14.01 -6.04
C PHE A 156 11.29 15.07 -6.31
N GLU A 157 11.01 16.34 -6.02
CA GLU A 157 11.99 17.41 -6.16
C GLU A 157 13.24 17.09 -5.32
N PRO A 158 14.43 16.94 -5.96
CA PRO A 158 15.63 16.52 -5.26
C PRO A 158 16.06 17.56 -4.22
N ALA A 159 16.14 17.18 -2.98
CA ALA A 159 16.74 17.98 -1.94
C ALA A 159 18.23 17.64 -1.78
N ARG A 160 19.07 18.63 -1.51
CA ARG A 160 20.51 18.43 -1.38
C ARG A 160 21.02 19.06 -0.09
N ALA A 161 21.57 18.21 0.80
CA ALA A 161 22.31 18.68 1.95
C ALA A 161 23.73 19.09 1.48
N TYR A 162 24.06 20.38 1.60
CA TYR A 162 25.40 20.91 1.37
C TYR A 162 25.78 21.90 2.49
N ILE A 163 27.07 22.20 2.63
CA ILE A 163 27.55 23.16 3.66
C ILE A 163 26.94 24.54 3.38
N GLY A 164 26.13 25.05 4.32
CA GLY A 164 25.42 26.33 4.18
C GLY A 164 24.02 26.21 3.54
N ALA A 165 23.51 25.00 3.29
CA ALA A 165 22.12 24.82 2.88
C ALA A 165 21.16 25.28 3.98
N PRO A 166 19.98 25.81 3.62
CA PRO A 166 18.92 26.08 4.60
C PRO A 166 18.52 24.80 5.37
N GLU A 167 18.16 24.94 6.63
CA GLU A 167 17.76 23.81 7.49
C GLU A 167 16.64 23.00 6.87
N SER A 168 15.65 23.64 6.27
CA SER A 168 14.53 22.97 5.57
C SER A 168 14.98 22.09 4.39
N GLU A 169 16.05 22.45 3.68
CA GLU A 169 16.62 21.62 2.61
C GLU A 169 17.36 20.43 3.19
N ILE A 170 18.06 20.59 4.31
CA ILE A 170 18.75 19.52 5.01
C ILE A 170 17.75 18.52 5.56
N GLU A 171 16.66 18.99 6.18
CA GLU A 171 15.57 18.14 6.68
C GLU A 171 14.91 17.35 5.53
N LYS A 172 14.55 18.04 4.44
CA LYS A 172 13.96 17.41 3.25
C LYS A 172 14.89 16.31 2.68
N ALA A 173 16.18 16.61 2.53
CA ALA A 173 17.16 15.64 2.06
C ALA A 173 17.27 14.43 2.99
N SER A 174 17.24 14.66 4.32
CA SER A 174 17.31 13.60 5.33
C SER A 174 16.07 12.70 5.28
N ILE A 175 14.89 13.26 5.06
CA ILE A 175 13.64 12.49 4.91
C ILE A 175 13.68 11.65 3.64
N GLN A 176 14.08 12.22 2.50
CA GLN A 176 14.18 11.49 1.23
C GLN A 176 15.18 10.33 1.31
N GLU A 177 16.33 10.53 1.96
CA GLU A 177 17.30 9.46 2.17
C GLU A 177 16.74 8.38 3.12
N SER A 178 16.05 8.77 4.19
CA SER A 178 15.38 7.85 5.11
C SER A 178 14.35 6.97 4.41
N TYR A 179 13.54 7.53 3.51
CA TYR A 179 12.58 6.76 2.71
C TYR A 179 13.28 5.71 1.84
N LYS A 180 14.36 6.10 1.17
CA LYS A 180 15.14 5.18 0.35
C LYS A 180 15.75 4.05 1.20
N GLU A 181 16.39 4.38 2.31
CA GLU A 181 16.97 3.40 3.23
C GLU A 181 15.91 2.46 3.83
N HIS A 182 14.69 2.97 4.09
CA HIS A 182 13.59 2.15 4.58
C HIS A 182 13.09 1.17 3.52
N LEU A 183 12.85 1.63 2.29
CA LEU A 183 12.46 0.77 1.17
C LEU A 183 13.52 -0.31 0.89
N GLU A 184 14.80 0.03 1.01
CA GLU A 184 15.92 -0.89 0.84
C GLU A 184 15.95 -1.95 1.96
N ARG A 185 15.75 -1.54 3.20
CA ARG A 185 15.65 -2.42 4.37
C ARG A 185 14.49 -3.41 4.27
N LEU A 186 13.37 -3.01 3.70
CA LEU A 186 12.23 -3.88 3.43
C LEU A 186 12.42 -4.77 2.20
N GLY A 187 13.53 -4.63 1.47
CA GLY A 187 13.82 -5.38 0.26
C GLY A 187 12.94 -5.01 -0.94
N LEU A 188 12.31 -3.85 -0.92
CA LEU A 188 11.44 -3.36 -2.00
C LEU A 188 12.23 -2.70 -3.12
N VAL A 189 13.38 -2.10 -2.80
CA VAL A 189 14.34 -1.56 -3.76
C VAL A 189 15.74 -2.08 -3.43
N GLU A 190 16.66 -1.95 -4.37
CA GLU A 190 18.08 -2.26 -4.18
C GLU A 190 18.96 -1.18 -4.80
N SER A 191 20.00 -0.75 -4.08
CA SER A 191 20.99 0.17 -4.61
C SER A 191 22.17 -0.59 -5.20
N LYS A 192 22.53 -0.28 -6.44
CA LYS A 192 23.67 -0.87 -7.12
C LYS A 192 24.93 -0.11 -6.73
N ILE A 193 25.90 -0.83 -6.13
CA ILE A 193 27.18 -0.26 -5.73
C ILE A 193 27.99 0.13 -6.98
N GLN A 194 28.61 1.29 -6.92
CA GLN A 194 29.52 1.76 -7.94
C GLN A 194 30.91 1.13 -7.74
N PHE A 195 31.47 0.61 -8.82
CA PHE A 195 32.81 0.02 -8.83
C PHE A 195 33.76 0.88 -9.69
N ASP A 196 34.97 1.08 -9.22
CA ASP A 196 36.04 1.65 -10.05
C ASP A 196 36.31 0.73 -11.25
N ARG A 197 36.20 1.31 -12.45
CA ARG A 197 36.31 0.53 -13.70
C ARG A 197 37.70 -0.08 -13.95
N LYS A 198 38.75 0.47 -13.29
CA LYS A 198 40.13 0.02 -13.51
C LYS A 198 40.52 -1.06 -12.51
N THR A 199 40.11 -0.89 -11.25
CA THR A 199 40.52 -1.77 -10.16
C THR A 199 39.47 -2.83 -9.79
N GLY A 200 38.21 -2.64 -10.20
CA GLY A 200 37.09 -3.52 -9.82
C GLY A 200 36.74 -3.45 -8.33
N VAL A 201 37.23 -2.44 -7.61
CA VAL A 201 36.96 -2.25 -6.18
C VAL A 201 35.76 -1.33 -6.00
N PRO A 202 34.88 -1.58 -4.99
CA PRO A 202 33.80 -0.66 -4.67
C PRO A 202 34.30 0.74 -4.33
N GLU A 203 33.65 1.75 -4.87
CA GLU A 203 33.93 3.14 -4.50
C GLU A 203 33.21 3.52 -3.22
N PHE A 204 33.92 4.23 -2.33
CA PHE A 204 33.38 4.73 -1.07
C PHE A 204 33.33 6.26 -1.06
N ASP A 205 32.29 6.80 -0.47
CA ASP A 205 32.23 8.23 -0.18
C ASP A 205 33.22 8.59 0.93
N LYS A 206 34.06 9.60 0.67
CA LYS A 206 35.16 9.97 1.58
C LYS A 206 34.69 10.60 2.89
N PHE A 207 33.48 11.14 2.93
CA PHE A 207 32.95 11.84 4.09
C PHE A 207 32.09 10.91 4.96
N SER A 208 31.21 10.14 4.34
CA SER A 208 30.30 9.24 5.04
C SER A 208 30.86 7.84 5.27
N GLY A 209 31.88 7.44 4.49
CA GLY A 209 32.41 6.07 4.50
C GLY A 209 31.42 5.03 3.93
N LYS A 210 30.28 5.45 3.42
CA LYS A 210 29.28 4.56 2.78
C LYS A 210 29.75 4.20 1.35
N PRO A 211 29.42 2.99 0.84
CA PRO A 211 29.61 2.66 -0.56
C PRO A 211 28.85 3.65 -1.45
N ARG A 212 29.50 4.12 -2.52
CA ARG A 212 28.80 4.92 -3.53
C ARG A 212 27.85 4.05 -4.30
N THR A 213 26.63 4.57 -4.54
CA THR A 213 25.62 3.89 -5.36
C THR A 213 25.51 4.56 -6.72
N SER A 214 25.37 3.77 -7.77
CA SER A 214 25.18 4.27 -9.15
C SER A 214 23.74 4.61 -9.42
N TYR A 215 22.82 3.74 -9.03
CA TYR A 215 21.37 3.91 -9.14
C TYR A 215 20.65 2.97 -8.17
N THR A 216 19.37 3.26 -7.94
CA THR A 216 18.46 2.41 -7.16
C THR A 216 17.43 1.83 -8.11
N ASP A 217 17.18 0.54 -8.00
CA ASP A 217 16.23 -0.21 -8.82
C ASP A 217 15.19 -0.89 -7.93
N ILE A 218 14.01 -1.12 -8.50
CA ILE A 218 12.94 -1.83 -7.80
C ILE A 218 13.19 -3.35 -7.86
N THR A 219 12.99 -4.03 -6.74
CA THR A 219 13.09 -5.49 -6.66
C THR A 219 11.84 -6.19 -7.20
N HIS A 220 11.89 -7.51 -7.35
CA HIS A 220 10.70 -8.31 -7.66
C HIS A 220 9.62 -8.19 -6.59
N LEU A 221 10.01 -8.11 -5.31
CA LEU A 221 9.08 -7.90 -4.19
C LEU A 221 8.40 -6.53 -4.29
N GLY A 222 9.17 -5.47 -4.60
CA GLY A 222 8.63 -4.13 -4.82
C GLY A 222 7.63 -4.08 -5.98
N ARG A 223 7.96 -4.72 -7.11
CA ARG A 223 7.03 -4.84 -8.26
C ARG A 223 5.77 -5.59 -7.89
N MET A 224 5.89 -6.68 -7.12
CA MET A 224 4.76 -7.46 -6.64
C MET A 224 3.85 -6.60 -5.75
N LEU A 225 4.42 -5.86 -4.79
CA LEU A 225 3.64 -4.96 -3.94
C LEU A 225 2.91 -3.91 -4.77
N LEU A 226 3.59 -3.20 -5.69
CA LEU A 226 2.96 -2.18 -6.54
C LEU A 226 1.81 -2.73 -7.39
N ARG A 227 1.93 -3.97 -7.89
CA ARG A 227 0.87 -4.65 -8.64
C ARG A 227 -0.34 -4.96 -7.75
N GLU A 228 -0.08 -5.51 -6.58
CA GLU A 228 -1.15 -5.91 -5.66
C GLU A 228 -1.93 -4.70 -5.10
N ILE A 229 -1.28 -3.55 -4.94
CA ILE A 229 -1.98 -2.31 -4.57
C ILE A 229 -2.59 -1.56 -5.77
N GLY A 230 -2.42 -2.06 -6.99
CA GLY A 230 -3.03 -1.49 -8.21
C GLY A 230 -2.31 -0.25 -8.75
N MET A 231 -1.04 -0.03 -8.41
CA MET A 231 -0.25 1.10 -8.92
C MET A 231 0.44 0.81 -10.26
N ILE A 232 0.55 -0.44 -10.64
CA ILE A 232 1.07 -0.87 -11.95
C ILE A 232 0.21 -2.01 -12.48
N GLU A 233 0.15 -2.13 -13.80
CA GLU A 233 -0.53 -3.24 -14.45
C GLU A 233 0.25 -4.55 -14.31
N ALA A 234 -0.45 -5.68 -14.39
CA ALA A 234 0.19 -6.97 -14.48
C ALA A 234 0.96 -7.05 -15.82
N GLU A 235 2.25 -7.38 -15.77
CA GLU A 235 2.99 -7.69 -17.01
C GLU A 235 2.28 -8.84 -17.72
N PRO A 236 2.02 -8.71 -19.05
CA PRO A 236 1.48 -9.83 -19.80
C PRO A 236 2.45 -11.01 -19.66
N ALA A 237 1.91 -12.16 -19.27
CA ALA A 237 2.71 -13.38 -19.14
C ALA A 237 3.47 -13.61 -20.44
N ASN A 238 4.79 -13.46 -20.41
CA ASN A 238 5.65 -13.85 -21.52
C ASN A 238 5.45 -15.35 -21.77
N LYS A 239 4.80 -15.65 -22.90
CA LYS A 239 4.62 -17.01 -23.40
C LYS A 239 5.92 -17.55 -23.94
#